data_52c44dfc66d43a15a33a822ce1461fd6
#
_entry.id   52c44dfc66d43a15a33a822ce1461fd6
#
_cell.length_a   1.000
_cell.length_b   1.000
_cell.length_c   1.000
_cell.angle_alpha   90.00
_cell.angle_beta   90.00
_cell.angle_gamma   90.00
#
_symmetry.space_group_name_H-M   'P 1'
#
loop_
_entity.id
_entity.type
_entity.pdbx_description
1 polymer ?
#
loop_
_entity_poly.entity_id
_entity_poly.type
_entity_poly.pdbx_seq_one_letter_code
_entity_poly.pdbx_strand_id
1 'polypeptide(L)'
;MKLSLNKRLNTWTASLIACSRTAHLSIRRSLFAFSLLGFAALSLHAQTPYLFVWAGDDDKKDPDFLAVIDTRPGSPNYGKVVATLPTGERSTFPHHTEYEFPKGSMLLANGWGAGQTFIFDLRDPLKPKLAGSFKERGDYAFPHSFARLPNGHLLGTFQVKKAGFEPPGALIEIDADGKFLRGSSSAVAGIDNKQLWPYSLLVLPDKDRVVTTSTEMGLPAWAQSGVLHESHDVHTLADTRHIQIWRLSDLRLLATIPLESPGGRSNLNPAEPRLLPDGSIYVNTFNCGLFRITGVDGLKPKTELVYEFPGVTSKEECAVPVVIGKYWIQTDPSLPGLVVLDVSDPAKPVEASRLVLGDKFPKPHWVAADRGASRIVVTGNNRSWVLLVNIDVKTGKLTIDQNFRMKSSDSPGVDFDRAEWPHGKTGKAWVHGALFGPNEPRP
;
A
#
# COMPACT_ATOMS: atom_id res chain seq x y z
N MET A 1 49.43 -31.88 39.44
CA MET A 1 50.26 -32.75 38.63
C MET A 1 50.39 -32.06 37.27
N LYS A 2 51.40 -31.20 37.08
CA LYS A 2 52.72 -31.42 36.46
C LYS A 2 52.54 -32.13 35.09
N LEU A 3 52.93 -31.63 33.96
CA LEU A 3 54.08 -31.00 33.34
C LEU A 3 53.74 -31.00 31.81
N SER A 4 54.21 -30.31 30.91
CA SER A 4 55.23 -29.34 30.54
C SER A 4 55.45 -29.40 29.02
N LEU A 5 55.57 -28.23 28.39
CA LEU A 5 56.57 -27.74 27.48
C LEU A 5 57.19 -28.72 26.40
N ASN A 6 57.14 -28.29 25.14
CA ASN A 6 58.43 -27.89 24.48
C ASN A 6 58.25 -27.27 23.10
N LYS A 7 58.83 -26.12 22.95
CA LYS A 7 59.40 -25.37 21.83
C LYS A 7 60.16 -26.19 20.80
N ARG A 8 60.24 -25.76 19.55
CA ARG A 8 61.48 -25.48 18.82
C ARG A 8 61.30 -24.58 17.62
N LEU A 9 62.04 -23.51 17.64
CA LEU A 9 62.45 -22.66 16.50
C LEU A 9 63.36 -23.45 15.54
N ASN A 10 63.38 -23.03 14.28
CA ASN A 10 64.67 -22.94 13.54
C ASN A 10 64.53 -21.90 12.40
N THR A 11 65.38 -20.93 12.49
CA THR A 11 65.85 -19.93 11.54
C THR A 11 66.90 -20.54 10.59
N TRP A 12 66.94 -20.06 9.33
CA TRP A 12 68.18 -19.93 8.57
C TRP A 12 68.12 -18.75 7.62
N THR A 13 69.20 -18.00 7.61
CA THR A 13 69.57 -16.73 7.03
C THR A 13 70.23 -16.86 5.67
N ALA A 14 70.08 -15.85 4.84
CA ALA A 14 71.00 -15.07 3.98
C ALA A 14 71.82 -15.74 2.88
N SER A 15 71.83 -15.17 1.68
CA SER A 15 73.01 -14.41 1.18
C SER A 15 72.78 -13.78 -0.19
N LEU A 16 73.30 -12.59 -0.32
CA LEU A 16 73.46 -11.70 -1.48
C LEU A 16 74.36 -12.34 -2.59
N ILE A 17 74.11 -11.90 -3.84
CA ILE A 17 75.21 -11.50 -4.75
C ILE A 17 74.64 -10.52 -5.79
N ALA A 18 75.22 -9.35 -5.92
CA ALA A 18 75.03 -8.32 -6.90
C ALA A 18 75.82 -8.62 -8.20
N CYS A 19 75.27 -8.21 -9.34
CA CYS A 19 76.08 -7.85 -10.50
C CYS A 19 75.40 -6.81 -11.39
N SER A 20 76.10 -5.70 -11.51
CA SER A 20 75.81 -4.56 -12.35
C SER A 20 76.01 -4.82 -13.83
N ARG A 21 75.20 -4.23 -14.71
CA ARG A 21 75.65 -3.60 -15.97
C ARG A 21 74.63 -2.67 -16.52
N THR A 22 75.05 -1.46 -16.74
CA THR A 22 74.41 -0.31 -17.39
C THR A 22 74.06 -0.54 -18.87
N ALA A 23 72.97 -0.12 -19.30
CA ALA A 23 72.71 0.29 -20.68
C ALA A 23 71.62 1.40 -20.71
N HIS A 24 72.09 2.58 -21.15
CA HIS A 24 71.24 3.72 -21.44
C HIS A 24 70.33 3.46 -22.67
N LEU A 25 69.01 3.65 -22.53
CA LEU A 25 68.19 3.98 -23.66
C LEU A 25 67.11 5.01 -23.20
N SER A 26 67.19 6.17 -23.79
CA SER A 26 66.27 7.26 -23.66
C SER A 26 64.97 6.91 -24.40
N ILE A 27 63.84 6.87 -23.69
CA ILE A 27 62.51 6.84 -24.29
C ILE A 27 61.66 7.97 -23.71
N ARG A 28 61.18 8.75 -24.63
CA ARG A 28 60.35 9.99 -24.45
C ARG A 28 59.13 9.68 -23.55
N ARG A 29 58.96 10.52 -22.54
CA ARG A 29 57.74 10.59 -21.72
C ARG A 29 56.61 11.16 -22.59
N SER A 30 55.66 10.30 -23.01
CA SER A 30 54.34 10.68 -23.45
C SER A 30 53.42 10.61 -22.25
N LEU A 31 53.03 11.77 -21.74
CA LEU A 31 52.01 11.89 -20.72
C LEU A 31 50.67 11.55 -21.36
N PHE A 32 50.14 10.37 -21.16
CA PHE A 32 48.74 10.06 -21.34
C PHE A 32 48.00 10.47 -20.05
N ALA A 33 47.38 11.62 -20.11
CA ALA A 33 46.37 12.02 -19.13
C ALA A 33 45.14 11.14 -19.33
N PHE A 34 44.96 10.09 -18.54
CA PHE A 34 43.72 9.38 -18.43
C PHE A 34 42.76 10.26 -17.61
N SER A 35 41.91 11.03 -18.30
CA SER A 35 40.73 11.62 -17.72
C SER A 35 39.77 10.50 -17.28
N LEU A 36 39.80 10.18 -15.99
CA LEU A 36 38.73 9.41 -15.34
C LEU A 36 37.48 10.30 -15.34
N LEU A 37 36.72 10.27 -16.43
CA LEU A 37 35.33 10.63 -16.40
C LEU A 37 34.60 9.58 -15.56
N GLY A 38 34.44 9.91 -14.28
CA GLY A 38 33.54 9.19 -13.40
C GLY A 38 32.11 9.30 -13.96
N PHE A 39 31.68 8.33 -14.72
CA PHE A 39 30.27 8.10 -14.95
C PHE A 39 29.68 7.72 -13.59
N ALA A 40 29.14 8.73 -12.89
CA ALA A 40 28.14 8.47 -11.89
C ALA A 40 26.98 7.79 -12.64
N ALA A 41 26.92 6.49 -12.58
CA ALA A 41 25.74 5.72 -12.97
C ALA A 41 24.63 6.19 -12.03
N LEU A 42 23.88 7.20 -12.45
CA LEU A 42 22.56 7.46 -11.94
C LEU A 42 21.81 6.15 -12.19
N SER A 43 21.59 5.38 -11.13
CA SER A 43 20.66 4.26 -11.15
C SER A 43 19.30 4.85 -11.50
N LEU A 44 19.01 4.93 -12.79
CA LEU A 44 17.66 5.14 -13.30
C LEU A 44 16.85 3.93 -12.83
N HIS A 45 16.24 4.03 -11.68
CA HIS A 45 15.24 3.07 -11.27
C HIS A 45 14.19 3.07 -12.36
N ALA A 46 14.02 1.94 -13.03
CA ALA A 46 13.06 1.83 -14.12
C ALA A 46 11.66 2.10 -13.56
N GLN A 47 11.01 3.12 -14.10
CA GLN A 47 9.63 3.43 -13.75
C GLN A 47 8.74 2.25 -14.13
N THR A 48 7.76 1.96 -13.28
CA THR A 48 6.84 0.85 -13.47
C THR A 48 6.03 1.03 -14.76
N PRO A 49 5.97 0.03 -15.64
CA PRO A 49 5.38 0.21 -16.98
C PRO A 49 3.86 0.34 -16.98
N TYR A 50 3.17 -0.19 -15.96
CA TYR A 50 1.72 -0.24 -15.95
C TYR A 50 1.14 0.16 -14.59
N LEU A 51 -0.06 0.71 -14.66
CA LEU A 51 -0.93 0.96 -13.51
C LEU A 51 -2.16 0.06 -13.66
N PHE A 52 -2.47 -0.69 -12.62
CA PHE A 52 -3.68 -1.48 -12.51
C PHE A 52 -4.71 -0.71 -11.69
N VAL A 53 -5.91 -0.58 -12.22
CA VAL A 53 -7.00 0.20 -11.62
C VAL A 53 -8.21 -0.71 -11.48
N TRP A 54 -8.72 -0.85 -10.26
CA TRP A 54 -9.91 -1.62 -9.97
C TRP A 54 -11.15 -0.72 -10.13
N ALA A 55 -12.02 -1.05 -11.08
CA ALA A 55 -13.08 -0.18 -11.57
C ALA A 55 -14.46 -0.85 -11.52
N GLY A 56 -15.45 -0.08 -11.10
CA GLY A 56 -16.86 -0.46 -11.08
C GLY A 56 -17.63 0.15 -12.22
N ASP A 57 -18.53 -0.63 -12.80
CA ASP A 57 -19.50 -0.15 -13.78
C ASP A 57 -20.49 0.81 -13.12
N ASP A 58 -20.64 2.02 -13.68
CA ASP A 58 -21.39 3.10 -13.04
C ASP A 58 -22.91 2.81 -13.00
N ASP A 59 -23.47 2.31 -14.08
CA ASP A 59 -24.90 2.01 -14.16
C ASP A 59 -25.26 0.57 -13.72
N LYS A 60 -24.25 -0.22 -13.31
CA LYS A 60 -24.38 -1.58 -12.77
C LYS A 60 -24.99 -2.60 -13.73
N LYS A 61 -24.98 -2.33 -15.04
CA LYS A 61 -25.52 -3.24 -16.05
C LYS A 61 -24.49 -4.20 -16.59
N ASP A 62 -23.22 -3.78 -16.58
CA ASP A 62 -22.10 -4.56 -17.08
C ASP A 62 -21.20 -5.03 -15.93
N PRO A 63 -20.31 -6.03 -16.17
CA PRO A 63 -19.38 -6.49 -15.14
C PRO A 63 -18.36 -5.43 -14.73
N ASP A 64 -18.06 -5.35 -13.43
CA ASP A 64 -16.91 -4.61 -12.93
C ASP A 64 -15.60 -5.20 -13.51
N PHE A 65 -14.55 -4.39 -13.63
CA PHE A 65 -13.36 -4.79 -14.37
C PHE A 65 -12.06 -4.23 -13.83
N LEU A 66 -10.96 -4.93 -14.09
CA LEU A 66 -9.61 -4.43 -13.90
C LEU A 66 -9.15 -3.71 -15.18
N ALA A 67 -8.69 -2.46 -15.06
CA ALA A 67 -8.09 -1.70 -16.16
C ALA A 67 -6.57 -1.66 -16.03
N VAL A 68 -5.87 -1.67 -17.16
CA VAL A 68 -4.41 -1.55 -17.27
C VAL A 68 -4.09 -0.28 -18.04
N ILE A 69 -3.35 0.64 -17.44
CA ILE A 69 -2.94 1.92 -18.02
C ILE A 69 -1.44 1.91 -18.27
N ASP A 70 -1.00 2.36 -19.46
CA ASP A 70 0.43 2.53 -19.75
C ASP A 70 0.97 3.75 -19.01
N THR A 71 1.98 3.53 -18.16
CA THR A 71 2.62 4.56 -17.34
C THR A 71 4.09 4.77 -17.70
N ARG A 72 4.55 4.31 -18.88
CA ARG A 72 5.92 4.52 -19.37
C ARG A 72 6.07 5.91 -19.98
N PRO A 73 6.86 6.81 -19.37
CA PRO A 73 7.10 8.12 -19.95
C PRO A 73 7.69 8.02 -21.36
N GLY A 74 7.19 8.86 -22.25
CA GLY A 74 7.60 8.83 -23.67
C GLY A 74 6.95 7.73 -24.51
N SER A 75 6.17 6.83 -23.92
CA SER A 75 5.37 5.87 -24.68
C SER A 75 4.27 6.59 -25.47
N PRO A 76 3.98 6.18 -26.72
CA PRO A 76 2.84 6.71 -27.49
C PRO A 76 1.49 6.36 -26.84
N ASN A 77 1.50 5.46 -25.87
CA ASN A 77 0.33 5.04 -25.10
C ASN A 77 0.32 5.58 -23.66
N TYR A 78 1.23 6.50 -23.29
CA TYR A 78 1.26 7.09 -21.95
C TYR A 78 -0.11 7.68 -21.57
N GLY A 79 -0.67 7.26 -20.43
CA GLY A 79 -2.01 7.65 -19.99
C GLY A 79 -3.16 6.96 -20.73
N LYS A 80 -2.89 5.94 -21.57
CA LYS A 80 -3.93 5.18 -22.27
C LYS A 80 -4.27 3.89 -21.52
N VAL A 81 -5.55 3.56 -21.40
CA VAL A 81 -6.01 2.23 -21.01
C VAL A 81 -5.69 1.27 -22.15
N VAL A 82 -4.76 0.35 -21.93
CA VAL A 82 -4.24 -0.55 -22.95
C VAL A 82 -4.83 -1.95 -22.88
N ALA A 83 -5.39 -2.34 -21.74
CA ALA A 83 -6.13 -3.58 -21.57
C ALA A 83 -7.18 -3.42 -20.48
N THR A 84 -8.20 -4.25 -20.51
CA THR A 84 -9.21 -4.39 -19.46
C THR A 84 -9.60 -5.85 -19.32
N LEU A 85 -10.00 -6.24 -18.10
CA LEU A 85 -10.49 -7.59 -17.80
C LEU A 85 -11.79 -7.49 -17.00
N PRO A 86 -12.96 -7.72 -17.61
CA PRO A 86 -14.21 -7.89 -16.89
C PRO A 86 -14.18 -9.13 -15.99
N THR A 87 -14.77 -9.02 -14.80
CA THR A 87 -14.83 -10.12 -13.83
C THR A 87 -15.93 -11.16 -14.14
N GLY A 88 -16.90 -10.79 -14.98
CA GLY A 88 -18.12 -11.53 -15.17
C GLY A 88 -19.20 -11.24 -14.11
N GLU A 89 -18.86 -10.56 -13.04
CA GLU A 89 -19.74 -10.18 -11.93
C GLU A 89 -20.08 -8.70 -11.97
N ARG A 90 -21.34 -8.36 -11.65
CA ARG A 90 -21.88 -7.00 -11.63
C ARG A 90 -22.04 -6.50 -10.21
N SER A 91 -22.00 -5.19 -10.03
CA SER A 91 -22.30 -4.55 -8.73
C SER A 91 -21.45 -5.12 -7.59
N THR A 92 -20.20 -5.55 -7.89
CA THR A 92 -19.31 -6.09 -6.87
C THR A 92 -18.80 -5.03 -5.93
N PHE A 93 -18.94 -3.76 -6.30
CA PHE A 93 -18.42 -2.62 -5.59
C PHE A 93 -16.90 -2.74 -5.40
N PRO A 94 -16.11 -2.55 -6.48
CA PRO A 94 -14.66 -2.49 -6.44
C PRO A 94 -14.14 -1.61 -5.31
N HIS A 95 -13.23 -2.17 -4.47
CA HIS A 95 -12.76 -1.47 -3.29
C HIS A 95 -11.22 -1.53 -3.22
N HIS A 96 -10.64 -2.24 -2.27
CA HIS A 96 -9.19 -2.30 -2.14
C HIS A 96 -8.55 -3.31 -3.11
N THR A 97 -7.38 -2.95 -3.64
CA THR A 97 -6.37 -3.89 -4.15
C THR A 97 -5.35 -4.18 -3.03
N GLU A 98 -4.42 -5.10 -3.25
CA GLU A 98 -3.19 -5.10 -2.47
C GLU A 98 -2.50 -3.73 -2.64
N TYR A 99 -1.73 -3.30 -1.61
CA TYR A 99 -1.03 -2.00 -1.65
C TYR A 99 0.24 -2.02 -2.50
N GLU A 100 0.75 -3.22 -2.76
CA GLU A 100 1.99 -3.46 -3.50
C GLU A 100 1.79 -4.58 -4.52
N PHE A 101 2.43 -4.43 -5.68
CA PHE A 101 2.33 -5.45 -6.72
C PHE A 101 3.01 -6.76 -6.27
N PRO A 102 2.29 -7.90 -6.33
CA PRO A 102 2.79 -9.17 -5.83
C PRO A 102 3.90 -9.75 -6.72
N LYS A 103 4.95 -10.33 -6.10
CA LYS A 103 6.07 -10.97 -6.82
C LYS A 103 5.62 -12.05 -7.82
N GLY A 104 4.60 -12.83 -7.50
CA GLY A 104 4.05 -13.86 -8.39
C GLY A 104 3.05 -13.34 -9.41
N SER A 105 2.81 -12.02 -9.48
CA SER A 105 1.85 -11.36 -10.38
C SER A 105 0.40 -11.85 -10.22
N MET A 106 0.07 -12.45 -9.08
CA MET A 106 -1.30 -12.85 -8.71
C MET A 106 -1.88 -11.82 -7.77
N LEU A 107 -2.59 -10.83 -8.31
CA LEU A 107 -3.13 -9.69 -7.55
C LEU A 107 -4.48 -10.05 -6.94
N LEU A 108 -4.66 -9.72 -5.66
CA LEU A 108 -5.95 -9.75 -4.99
C LEU A 108 -6.60 -8.37 -5.00
N ALA A 109 -7.89 -8.33 -5.33
CA ALA A 109 -8.71 -7.13 -5.22
C ALA A 109 -10.11 -7.51 -4.73
N ASN A 110 -10.65 -6.75 -3.77
CA ASN A 110 -11.96 -7.06 -3.23
C ASN A 110 -13.08 -6.28 -3.92
N GLY A 111 -14.21 -6.94 -4.08
CA GLY A 111 -15.49 -6.37 -4.42
C GLY A 111 -16.36 -6.34 -3.15
N TRP A 112 -16.39 -5.20 -2.46
CA TRP A 112 -17.00 -5.07 -1.16
C TRP A 112 -18.50 -5.37 -1.18
N GLY A 113 -19.22 -4.86 -2.19
CA GLY A 113 -20.65 -5.08 -2.34
C GLY A 113 -21.05 -6.55 -2.54
N ALA A 114 -20.15 -7.37 -3.08
CA ALA A 114 -20.35 -8.81 -3.24
C ALA A 114 -19.77 -9.64 -2.07
N GLY A 115 -19.05 -9.00 -1.13
CA GLY A 115 -18.28 -9.69 -0.09
C GLY A 115 -17.24 -10.64 -0.67
N GLN A 116 -16.69 -10.32 -1.85
CA GLN A 116 -15.88 -11.22 -2.69
C GLN A 116 -14.50 -10.63 -2.96
N THR A 117 -13.49 -11.47 -2.99
CA THR A 117 -12.14 -11.13 -3.46
C THR A 117 -11.87 -11.85 -4.78
N PHE A 118 -11.37 -11.11 -5.75
CA PHE A 118 -10.92 -11.61 -7.05
C PHE A 118 -9.41 -11.81 -7.05
N ILE A 119 -8.94 -12.82 -7.77
CA ILE A 119 -7.52 -13.12 -7.97
C ILE A 119 -7.22 -12.95 -9.46
N PHE A 120 -6.42 -11.94 -9.78
CA PHE A 120 -6.02 -11.61 -11.14
C PHE A 120 -4.62 -12.13 -11.45
N ASP A 121 -4.47 -12.91 -12.51
CA ASP A 121 -3.17 -13.30 -13.08
C ASP A 121 -2.69 -12.19 -14.02
N LEU A 122 -1.66 -11.48 -13.58
CA LEU A 122 -1.05 -10.34 -14.27
C LEU A 122 0.36 -10.64 -14.80
N ARG A 123 0.70 -11.93 -14.98
CA ARG A 123 1.98 -12.33 -15.56
C ARG A 123 2.17 -11.77 -16.97
N ASP A 124 1.08 -11.59 -17.74
CA ASP A 124 1.03 -10.75 -18.93
C ASP A 124 0.08 -9.57 -18.67
N PRO A 125 0.59 -8.37 -18.31
CA PRO A 125 -0.24 -7.19 -18.03
C PRO A 125 -1.15 -6.78 -19.17
N LEU A 126 -0.78 -7.07 -20.42
CA LEU A 126 -1.59 -6.75 -21.58
C LEU A 126 -2.64 -7.82 -21.91
N LYS A 127 -2.57 -8.98 -21.24
CA LYS A 127 -3.53 -10.08 -21.33
C LYS A 127 -3.88 -10.60 -19.94
N PRO A 128 -4.41 -9.72 -19.05
CA PRO A 128 -4.77 -10.13 -17.72
C PRO A 128 -5.82 -11.25 -17.76
N LYS A 129 -5.82 -12.12 -16.73
CA LYS A 129 -6.78 -13.22 -16.61
C LYS A 129 -7.36 -13.26 -15.20
N LEU A 130 -8.61 -13.66 -15.09
CA LEU A 130 -9.20 -14.00 -13.81
C LEU A 130 -8.77 -15.43 -13.46
N ALA A 131 -7.98 -15.56 -12.39
CA ALA A 131 -7.49 -16.86 -11.91
C ALA A 131 -8.45 -17.52 -10.94
N GLY A 132 -9.27 -16.74 -10.25
CA GLY A 132 -10.25 -17.25 -9.30
C GLY A 132 -10.89 -16.13 -8.47
N SER A 133 -11.73 -16.53 -7.55
CA SER A 133 -12.32 -15.62 -6.56
C SER A 133 -12.77 -16.40 -5.32
N PHE A 134 -13.01 -15.68 -4.24
CA PHE A 134 -13.58 -16.25 -3.01
C PHE A 134 -14.37 -15.22 -2.21
N LYS A 135 -15.29 -15.69 -1.35
CA LYS A 135 -16.09 -14.83 -0.46
C LYS A 135 -15.71 -14.98 1.00
N GLU A 136 -15.75 -16.22 1.47
CA GLU A 136 -15.59 -16.56 2.88
C GLU A 136 -14.33 -17.38 3.10
N ARG A 137 -13.77 -17.33 4.31
CA ARG A 137 -12.70 -18.21 4.72
C ARG A 137 -12.87 -18.65 6.17
N GLY A 138 -12.90 -19.95 6.40
CA GLY A 138 -13.30 -20.50 7.69
C GLY A 138 -14.71 -20.03 8.07
N ASP A 139 -14.81 -19.46 9.27
CA ASP A 139 -16.08 -18.96 9.82
C ASP A 139 -16.29 -17.45 9.58
N TYR A 140 -15.53 -16.83 8.66
CA TYR A 140 -15.53 -15.38 8.47
C TYR A 140 -15.80 -14.97 7.03
N ALA A 141 -16.36 -13.76 6.87
CA ALA A 141 -16.80 -13.18 5.63
C ALA A 141 -16.37 -11.71 5.52
N PHE A 142 -16.59 -11.14 4.34
CA PHE A 142 -16.23 -9.76 4.01
C PHE A 142 -14.74 -9.47 4.21
N PRO A 143 -13.87 -10.11 3.37
CA PRO A 143 -12.45 -9.78 3.33
C PRO A 143 -12.24 -8.33 2.92
N HIS A 144 -11.32 -7.63 3.63
CA HIS A 144 -11.09 -6.21 3.36
C HIS A 144 -9.68 -5.93 2.82
N SER A 145 -8.63 -6.14 3.60
CA SER A 145 -7.25 -5.85 3.20
C SER A 145 -6.37 -7.09 3.28
N PHE A 146 -5.35 -7.15 2.44
CA PHE A 146 -4.41 -8.27 2.37
C PHE A 146 -2.96 -7.79 2.47
N ALA A 147 -2.12 -8.59 3.11
CA ALA A 147 -0.67 -8.43 3.15
C ALA A 147 0.03 -9.76 2.91
N ARG A 148 1.11 -9.74 2.10
CA ARG A 148 1.87 -10.94 1.79
C ARG A 148 2.91 -11.25 2.84
N LEU A 149 3.06 -12.54 3.11
CA LEU A 149 4.07 -13.09 3.99
C LEU A 149 5.32 -13.49 3.18
N PRO A 150 6.50 -13.59 3.84
CA PRO A 150 7.73 -14.02 3.17
C PRO A 150 7.65 -15.41 2.53
N ASN A 151 6.79 -16.31 3.06
CA ASN A 151 6.56 -17.66 2.52
C ASN A 151 5.60 -17.69 1.31
N GLY A 152 5.10 -16.53 0.85
CA GLY A 152 4.16 -16.40 -0.27
C GLY A 152 2.69 -16.51 0.12
N HIS A 153 2.36 -16.86 1.37
CA HIS A 153 0.98 -16.80 1.88
C HIS A 153 0.52 -15.35 2.05
N LEU A 154 -0.75 -15.16 2.36
CA LEU A 154 -1.34 -13.87 2.64
C LEU A 154 -2.04 -13.89 3.99
N LEU A 155 -1.97 -12.77 4.70
CA LEU A 155 -2.90 -12.46 5.77
C LEU A 155 -3.97 -11.53 5.25
N GLY A 156 -5.22 -11.81 5.60
CA GLY A 156 -6.37 -10.96 5.28
C GLY A 156 -7.14 -10.59 6.53
N THR A 157 -7.67 -9.38 6.56
CA THR A 157 -8.67 -8.96 7.54
C THR A 157 -10.05 -9.31 7.02
N PHE A 158 -10.88 -9.89 7.87
CA PHE A 158 -12.26 -10.22 7.58
C PHE A 158 -13.15 -9.52 8.58
N GLN A 159 -14.14 -8.78 8.09
CA GLN A 159 -14.91 -7.85 8.92
C GLN A 159 -15.86 -8.53 9.90
N VAL A 160 -16.44 -9.65 9.51
CA VAL A 160 -17.54 -10.27 10.26
C VAL A 160 -17.45 -11.80 10.27
N LYS A 161 -18.20 -12.42 11.17
CA LYS A 161 -18.51 -13.83 11.12
C LYS A 161 -19.38 -14.13 9.91
N LYS A 162 -19.22 -15.31 9.33
CA LYS A 162 -20.11 -15.83 8.27
C LYS A 162 -21.55 -16.01 8.77
N ALA A 163 -21.70 -16.54 9.98
CA ALA A 163 -23.00 -16.70 10.62
C ALA A 163 -23.53 -15.33 11.06
N GLY A 164 -24.62 -14.87 10.44
CA GLY A 164 -25.31 -13.62 10.76
C GLY A 164 -24.62 -12.36 10.25
N PHE A 165 -23.44 -12.46 9.64
CA PHE A 165 -22.64 -11.29 9.19
C PHE A 165 -22.43 -10.23 10.28
N GLU A 166 -22.10 -10.68 11.48
CA GLU A 166 -21.90 -9.85 12.65
C GLU A 166 -20.44 -9.82 13.13
N PRO A 167 -19.97 -8.71 13.74
CA PRO A 167 -18.68 -8.68 14.40
C PRO A 167 -18.65 -9.64 15.62
N PRO A 168 -17.49 -10.02 16.13
CA PRO A 168 -16.19 -9.58 15.69
C PRO A 168 -15.72 -10.32 14.44
N GLY A 169 -14.88 -9.63 13.67
CA GLY A 169 -14.20 -10.24 12.54
C GLY A 169 -12.97 -11.08 12.93
N ALA A 170 -12.05 -11.24 11.99
CA ALA A 170 -10.86 -12.07 12.19
C ALA A 170 -9.66 -11.63 11.36
N LEU A 171 -8.48 -12.14 11.76
CA LEU A 171 -7.27 -12.19 10.96
C LEU A 171 -7.12 -13.62 10.41
N ILE A 172 -7.02 -13.77 9.11
CA ILE A 172 -7.04 -15.04 8.39
C ILE A 172 -5.79 -15.21 7.54
N GLU A 173 -5.12 -16.36 7.59
CA GLU A 173 -4.06 -16.73 6.68
C GLU A 173 -4.62 -17.64 5.58
N ILE A 174 -4.30 -17.29 4.33
CA ILE A 174 -4.63 -18.05 3.12
C ILE A 174 -3.34 -18.32 2.33
N ASP A 175 -3.35 -19.37 1.50
CA ASP A 175 -2.27 -19.60 0.54
C ASP A 175 -2.40 -18.67 -0.70
N ALA A 176 -1.48 -18.80 -1.63
CA ALA A 176 -1.43 -17.96 -2.84
C ALA A 176 -2.66 -18.13 -3.75
N ASP A 177 -3.36 -19.28 -3.65
CA ASP A 177 -4.57 -19.58 -4.40
C ASP A 177 -5.85 -19.20 -3.63
N GLY A 178 -5.69 -18.55 -2.47
CA GLY A 178 -6.78 -18.10 -1.64
C GLY A 178 -7.43 -19.19 -0.78
N LYS A 179 -6.81 -20.35 -0.58
CA LYS A 179 -7.32 -21.41 0.28
C LYS A 179 -7.05 -21.08 1.75
N PHE A 180 -8.04 -21.30 2.61
CA PHE A 180 -7.92 -21.13 4.06
C PHE A 180 -6.85 -22.04 4.65
N LEU A 181 -5.99 -21.48 5.50
CA LEU A 181 -4.98 -22.21 6.25
C LEU A 181 -5.28 -22.18 7.75
N ARG A 182 -5.43 -20.99 8.31
CA ARG A 182 -5.76 -20.76 9.72
C ARG A 182 -6.33 -19.37 9.93
N GLY A 183 -6.91 -19.11 11.10
CA GLY A 183 -7.41 -17.79 11.46
C GLY A 183 -7.63 -17.64 12.94
N SER A 184 -7.71 -16.38 13.38
CA SER A 184 -8.00 -16.03 14.76
C SER A 184 -9.02 -14.92 14.83
N SER A 185 -9.99 -15.07 15.75
CA SER A 185 -11.00 -14.03 16.03
C SER A 185 -10.38 -12.78 16.63
N SER A 186 -10.91 -11.63 16.24
CA SER A 186 -10.59 -10.34 16.88
C SER A 186 -11.27 -10.14 18.23
N ALA A 187 -12.12 -11.06 18.68
CA ALA A 187 -12.81 -11.00 19.97
C ALA A 187 -11.84 -10.88 21.15
N VAL A 188 -12.17 -10.03 22.10
CA VAL A 188 -11.43 -9.90 23.36
C VAL A 188 -12.40 -9.64 24.51
N ALA A 189 -12.12 -10.26 25.64
CA ALA A 189 -12.95 -10.08 26.84
C ALA A 189 -12.97 -8.62 27.31
N GLY A 190 -14.16 -8.10 27.59
CA GLY A 190 -14.35 -6.74 28.11
C GLY A 190 -14.46 -5.65 27.03
N ILE A 191 -14.37 -5.99 25.76
CA ILE A 191 -14.63 -5.06 24.63
C ILE A 191 -15.85 -5.53 23.87
N ASP A 192 -16.78 -4.61 23.59
CA ASP A 192 -17.94 -4.91 22.76
C ASP A 192 -17.49 -5.35 21.36
N ASN A 193 -18.02 -6.45 20.87
CA ASN A 193 -17.72 -6.95 19.55
C ASN A 193 -18.00 -5.93 18.42
N LYS A 194 -18.96 -5.03 18.63
CA LYS A 194 -19.26 -3.91 17.71
C LYS A 194 -18.12 -2.90 17.56
N GLN A 195 -17.08 -3.00 18.37
CA GLN A 195 -15.84 -2.23 18.24
C GLN A 195 -14.76 -2.97 17.46
N LEU A 196 -15.00 -4.21 16.99
CA LEU A 196 -13.96 -5.12 16.50
C LEU A 196 -14.25 -5.58 15.07
N TRP A 197 -13.97 -4.67 14.13
CA TRP A 197 -14.11 -4.82 12.69
C TRP A 197 -12.73 -4.75 12.03
N PRO A 198 -11.97 -5.87 11.94
CA PRO A 198 -10.63 -5.84 11.33
C PRO A 198 -10.68 -5.21 9.93
N TYR A 199 -9.99 -4.06 9.78
CA TYR A 199 -10.05 -3.25 8.57
C TYR A 199 -8.78 -3.40 7.74
N SER A 200 -7.67 -2.85 8.18
CA SER A 200 -6.39 -2.94 7.50
C SER A 200 -5.33 -3.61 8.36
N LEU A 201 -4.18 -3.94 7.77
CA LEU A 201 -3.12 -4.65 8.48
C LEU A 201 -1.74 -4.23 8.01
N LEU A 202 -0.78 -4.36 8.94
CA LEU A 202 0.66 -4.24 8.68
C LEU A 202 1.36 -5.48 9.26
N VAL A 203 2.13 -6.18 8.43
CA VAL A 203 2.92 -7.35 8.83
C VAL A 203 4.36 -6.93 9.10
N LEU A 204 4.90 -7.36 10.24
CA LEU A 204 6.26 -7.11 10.70
C LEU A 204 6.98 -8.45 10.94
N PRO A 205 7.46 -9.12 9.91
CA PRO A 205 8.03 -10.47 10.02
C PRO A 205 9.21 -10.54 10.99
N ASP A 206 10.11 -9.55 10.93
CA ASP A 206 11.31 -9.50 11.77
C ASP A 206 10.99 -9.33 13.27
N LYS A 207 9.79 -8.87 13.58
CA LYS A 207 9.31 -8.70 14.96
C LYS A 207 8.34 -9.81 15.40
N ASP A 208 7.98 -10.72 14.49
CA ASP A 208 6.90 -11.70 14.69
C ASP A 208 5.58 -11.03 15.11
N ARG A 209 5.21 -9.94 14.42
CA ARG A 209 4.01 -9.14 14.75
C ARG A 209 3.16 -8.83 13.54
N VAL A 210 1.87 -8.65 13.81
CA VAL A 210 0.90 -8.01 12.91
C VAL A 210 0.16 -6.94 13.69
N VAL A 211 -0.06 -5.80 13.06
CA VAL A 211 -0.94 -4.75 13.58
C VAL A 211 -2.16 -4.69 12.68
N THR A 212 -3.35 -4.76 13.28
CA THR A 212 -4.61 -4.53 12.56
C THR A 212 -5.33 -3.33 13.13
N THR A 213 -6.07 -2.64 12.30
CA THR A 213 -6.99 -1.56 12.68
C THR A 213 -8.41 -2.09 12.72
N SER A 214 -9.30 -1.33 13.36
CA SER A 214 -10.71 -1.70 13.47
C SER A 214 -11.59 -0.55 12.98
N THR A 215 -12.30 -0.78 11.88
CA THR A 215 -13.26 0.18 11.30
C THR A 215 -14.38 -0.57 10.62
N GLU A 216 -15.61 -0.24 10.98
CA GLU A 216 -16.80 -0.75 10.29
C GLU A 216 -16.88 -0.18 8.87
N MET A 217 -17.16 -1.03 7.90
CA MET A 217 -17.28 -0.63 6.49
C MET A 217 -18.72 -0.60 5.98
N GLY A 218 -19.72 -0.75 6.81
CA GLY A 218 -21.09 -0.92 6.35
C GLY A 218 -21.27 -2.09 5.38
N LEU A 219 -22.16 -2.99 5.68
CA LEU A 219 -22.43 -4.13 4.82
C LEU A 219 -23.51 -3.79 3.78
N PRO A 220 -23.49 -4.42 2.57
CA PRO A 220 -24.57 -4.25 1.59
C PRO A 220 -25.89 -4.82 2.13
N ALA A 221 -27.04 -4.35 1.58
CA ALA A 221 -28.39 -4.70 2.05
C ALA A 221 -28.63 -6.20 2.18
N TRP A 222 -28.08 -7.00 1.24
CA TRP A 222 -28.27 -8.46 1.26
C TRP A 222 -27.58 -9.15 2.45
N ALA A 223 -26.60 -8.48 3.08
CA ALA A 223 -25.86 -9.01 4.21
C ALA A 223 -26.22 -8.36 5.54
N GLN A 224 -27.14 -7.38 5.53
CA GLN A 224 -27.50 -6.67 6.74
C GLN A 224 -28.29 -7.56 7.68
N SER A 225 -27.85 -7.65 8.93
CA SER A 225 -28.56 -8.33 10.02
C SER A 225 -29.40 -7.34 10.87
N GLY A 226 -29.80 -6.22 10.30
CA GLY A 226 -30.59 -5.17 10.98
C GLY A 226 -29.77 -4.14 11.77
N VAL A 227 -28.44 -4.23 11.73
CA VAL A 227 -27.54 -3.37 12.53
C VAL A 227 -26.68 -2.45 11.66
N LEU A 228 -26.61 -2.72 10.35
CA LEU A 228 -25.56 -2.19 9.48
C LEU A 228 -26.11 -1.37 8.33
N HIS A 229 -25.36 -0.39 7.89
CA HIS A 229 -25.74 0.59 6.87
C HIS A 229 -25.09 0.29 5.52
N GLU A 230 -25.79 0.55 4.43
CA GLU A 230 -25.26 0.42 3.06
C GLU A 230 -24.26 1.52 2.68
N SER A 231 -24.16 2.54 3.49
CA SER A 231 -23.43 3.76 3.18
C SER A 231 -22.01 3.69 3.71
N HIS A 232 -21.04 4.09 2.88
CA HIS A 232 -19.70 4.44 3.33
C HIS A 232 -19.64 5.82 3.99
N ASP A 233 -20.77 6.37 4.41
CA ASP A 233 -20.81 7.58 5.20
C ASP A 233 -20.32 7.26 6.62
N VAL A 234 -19.12 7.70 6.94
CA VAL A 234 -18.46 7.50 8.24
C VAL A 234 -19.29 7.96 9.44
N HIS A 235 -20.32 8.77 9.21
CA HIS A 235 -21.22 9.24 10.27
C HIS A 235 -22.28 8.23 10.68
N THR A 236 -22.54 7.24 9.84
CA THR A 236 -23.53 6.18 10.12
C THR A 236 -22.88 4.89 10.58
N LEU A 237 -21.53 4.82 10.53
CA LEU A 237 -20.77 3.68 10.99
C LEU A 237 -20.56 3.70 12.51
N ALA A 238 -20.24 2.54 13.09
CA ALA A 238 -19.89 2.47 14.50
C ALA A 238 -18.60 3.26 14.80
N ASP A 239 -18.61 4.00 15.89
CA ASP A 239 -17.45 4.77 16.37
C ASP A 239 -16.40 3.81 16.95
N THR A 240 -15.67 3.13 16.09
CA THR A 240 -14.57 2.25 16.46
C THR A 240 -13.32 3.06 16.77
N ARG A 241 -12.47 2.54 17.66
CA ARG A 241 -11.23 3.23 18.06
C ARG A 241 -10.08 2.32 18.41
N HIS A 242 -10.14 1.04 18.06
CA HIS A 242 -9.18 0.05 18.50
C HIS A 242 -8.20 -0.34 17.38
N ILE A 243 -6.96 -0.59 17.81
CA ILE A 243 -5.98 -1.36 17.05
C ILE A 243 -5.69 -2.66 17.80
N GLN A 244 -5.29 -3.69 17.07
CA GLN A 244 -4.93 -4.97 17.65
C GLN A 244 -3.53 -5.39 17.21
N ILE A 245 -2.78 -5.97 18.14
CA ILE A 245 -1.44 -6.48 17.93
C ILE A 245 -1.48 -7.99 18.10
N TRP A 246 -0.99 -8.69 17.09
CA TRP A 246 -0.99 -10.15 17.00
C TRP A 246 0.43 -10.68 16.91
N ARG A 247 0.63 -11.90 17.36
CA ARG A 247 1.83 -12.66 17.05
C ARG A 247 1.65 -13.33 15.68
N LEU A 248 2.58 -13.08 14.76
CA LEU A 248 2.49 -13.57 13.39
C LEU A 248 2.58 -15.10 13.30
N SER A 249 3.48 -15.70 14.09
CA SER A 249 3.79 -17.13 14.02
C SER A 249 2.59 -18.04 14.33
N ASP A 250 1.66 -17.64 15.19
CA ASP A 250 0.48 -18.43 15.59
C ASP A 250 -0.85 -17.67 15.52
N LEU A 251 -0.84 -16.43 15.03
CA LEU A 251 -1.97 -15.52 14.97
C LEU A 251 -2.64 -15.26 16.33
N ARG A 252 -1.91 -15.41 17.44
CA ARG A 252 -2.42 -15.12 18.76
C ARG A 252 -2.56 -13.62 18.95
N LEU A 253 -3.75 -13.17 19.34
CA LEU A 253 -4.00 -11.80 19.77
C LEU A 253 -3.22 -11.51 21.07
N LEU A 254 -2.36 -10.49 21.06
CA LEU A 254 -1.50 -10.10 22.16
C LEU A 254 -2.04 -8.89 22.92
N ALA A 255 -2.57 -7.91 22.19
CA ALA A 255 -3.10 -6.68 22.79
C ALA A 255 -4.21 -6.08 21.90
N THR A 256 -5.18 -5.45 22.54
CA THR A 256 -6.17 -4.56 21.92
C THR A 256 -6.07 -3.22 22.64
N ILE A 257 -5.83 -2.16 21.89
CA ILE A 257 -5.47 -0.85 22.43
C ILE A 257 -6.38 0.20 21.81
N PRO A 258 -7.07 1.01 22.63
CA PRO A 258 -7.80 2.14 22.11
C PRO A 258 -6.83 3.24 21.65
N LEU A 259 -7.18 3.93 20.58
CA LEU A 259 -6.59 5.23 20.26
C LEU A 259 -7.29 6.29 21.11
N GLU A 260 -6.52 7.13 21.77
CA GLU A 260 -7.05 8.18 22.65
C GLU A 260 -6.70 9.56 22.10
N SER A 261 -7.68 10.44 22.03
CA SER A 261 -7.53 11.83 21.61
C SER A 261 -8.15 12.75 22.65
N PRO A 262 -7.48 13.83 23.06
CA PRO A 262 -8.04 14.79 24.01
C PRO A 262 -9.39 15.38 23.57
N GLY A 263 -9.60 15.54 22.25
CA GLY A 263 -10.85 16.02 21.67
C GLY A 263 -11.89 14.93 21.41
N GLY A 264 -11.55 13.65 21.58
CA GLY A 264 -12.45 12.49 21.40
C GLY A 264 -12.91 12.22 19.98
N ARG A 265 -12.43 12.98 18.99
CA ARG A 265 -12.88 12.87 17.60
C ARG A 265 -11.84 12.23 16.67
N SER A 266 -10.60 12.68 16.75
CA SER A 266 -9.53 12.27 15.81
C SER A 266 -9.15 10.80 15.93
N ASN A 267 -9.56 10.11 17.00
CA ASN A 267 -9.27 8.71 17.25
C ASN A 267 -10.29 7.74 16.64
N LEU A 268 -11.32 8.23 15.95
CA LEU A 268 -12.38 7.38 15.44
C LEU A 268 -12.02 6.79 14.08
N ASN A 269 -12.39 5.53 13.93
CA ASN A 269 -12.24 4.72 12.71
C ASN A 269 -10.78 4.62 12.24
N PRO A 270 -9.91 3.92 13.03
CA PRO A 270 -8.51 3.66 12.66
C PRO A 270 -8.42 2.94 11.32
N ALA A 271 -7.71 3.54 10.36
CA ALA A 271 -7.70 3.07 8.98
C ALA A 271 -6.42 2.30 8.62
N GLU A 272 -5.37 2.99 8.21
CA GLU A 272 -4.25 2.36 7.53
C GLU A 272 -2.96 2.39 8.37
N PRO A 273 -2.45 1.24 8.81
CA PRO A 273 -1.15 1.17 9.47
C PRO A 273 -0.02 1.20 8.43
N ARG A 274 1.00 2.02 8.65
CA ARG A 274 2.21 2.07 7.82
C ARG A 274 3.46 2.12 8.68
N LEU A 275 4.48 1.35 8.27
CA LEU A 275 5.79 1.34 8.91
C LEU A 275 6.57 2.58 8.50
N LEU A 276 7.19 3.25 9.48
CA LEU A 276 8.08 4.39 9.27
C LEU A 276 9.55 3.94 9.25
N PRO A 277 10.45 4.77 8.69
CA PRO A 277 11.89 4.44 8.63
C PRO A 277 12.56 4.20 9.99
N ASP A 278 12.05 4.81 11.08
CA ASP A 278 12.56 4.60 12.45
C ASP A 278 12.04 3.30 13.11
N GLY A 279 11.19 2.55 12.39
CA GLY A 279 10.58 1.32 12.90
C GLY A 279 9.34 1.52 13.77
N SER A 280 8.91 2.75 14.01
CA SER A 280 7.58 3.04 14.57
C SER A 280 6.50 2.89 13.50
N ILE A 281 5.24 2.90 13.90
CA ILE A 281 4.11 2.72 13.01
C ILE A 281 3.22 3.95 13.10
N TYR A 282 2.80 4.48 11.96
CA TYR A 282 1.68 5.40 11.94
C TYR A 282 0.39 4.68 11.59
N VAL A 283 -0.69 5.11 12.23
CA VAL A 283 -2.07 4.78 11.88
C VAL A 283 -2.84 6.08 11.72
N ASN A 284 -3.38 6.32 10.54
CA ASN A 284 -4.36 7.39 10.36
C ASN A 284 -5.75 6.90 10.75
N THR A 285 -6.66 7.84 10.98
CA THR A 285 -8.08 7.57 11.22
C THR A 285 -8.93 8.23 10.12
N PHE A 286 -10.11 7.73 9.86
CA PHE A 286 -11.05 8.41 8.96
C PHE A 286 -11.39 9.82 9.43
N ASN A 287 -11.41 10.02 10.75
CA ASN A 287 -11.61 11.35 11.33
C ASN A 287 -10.32 12.19 11.37
N CYS A 288 -9.33 11.81 10.55
CA CYS A 288 -8.15 12.61 10.23
C CYS A 288 -7.21 12.92 11.41
N GLY A 289 -7.13 12.01 12.37
CA GLY A 289 -6.01 11.95 13.31
C GLY A 289 -4.89 11.08 12.75
N LEU A 290 -3.66 11.32 13.16
CA LEU A 290 -2.49 10.52 12.88
C LEU A 290 -1.85 10.09 14.20
N PHE A 291 -1.81 8.78 14.40
CA PHE A 291 -1.31 8.18 15.64
C PHE A 291 0.01 7.46 15.39
N ARG A 292 0.97 7.71 16.26
CA ARG A 292 2.22 6.96 16.34
C ARG A 292 2.07 5.81 17.30
N ILE A 293 2.52 4.62 16.89
CA ILE A 293 2.51 3.41 17.67
C ILE A 293 3.94 2.93 17.85
N THR A 294 4.35 2.68 19.08
CA THR A 294 5.69 2.22 19.44
C THR A 294 5.61 1.02 20.37
N GLY A 295 6.72 0.27 20.50
CA GLY A 295 6.82 -0.85 21.43
C GLY A 295 5.95 -2.05 21.10
N VAL A 296 5.62 -2.27 19.81
CA VAL A 296 4.77 -3.40 19.37
C VAL A 296 5.43 -4.77 19.56
N ASP A 297 6.73 -4.83 19.72
CA ASP A 297 7.52 -6.01 20.06
C ASP A 297 7.53 -6.33 21.54
N GLY A 298 7.17 -5.35 22.39
CA GLY A 298 7.04 -5.48 23.83
C GLY A 298 5.62 -5.84 24.30
N LEU A 299 5.45 -5.88 25.64
CA LEU A 299 4.16 -6.18 26.29
C LEU A 299 3.28 -4.95 26.50
N LYS A 300 3.79 -3.76 26.27
CA LYS A 300 3.10 -2.48 26.55
C LYS A 300 3.32 -1.51 25.37
N PRO A 301 2.71 -1.77 24.23
CA PRO A 301 2.73 -0.82 23.13
C PRO A 301 2.05 0.49 23.54
N LYS A 302 2.52 1.60 22.96
CA LYS A 302 2.00 2.95 23.23
C LYS A 302 1.43 3.53 21.96
N THR A 303 0.36 4.27 22.11
CA THR A 303 -0.26 5.08 21.06
C THR A 303 -0.17 6.55 21.44
N GLU A 304 0.12 7.41 20.49
CA GLU A 304 0.25 8.85 20.68
C GLU A 304 -0.36 9.56 19.48
N LEU A 305 -1.27 10.52 19.70
CA LEU A 305 -1.75 11.42 18.65
C LEU A 305 -0.62 12.41 18.34
N VAL A 306 -0.06 12.34 17.13
CA VAL A 306 1.08 13.17 16.71
C VAL A 306 0.70 14.27 15.72
N TYR A 307 -0.46 14.14 15.04
CA TYR A 307 -0.94 15.14 14.10
C TYR A 307 -2.46 15.06 13.93
N GLU A 308 -3.10 16.20 13.74
CA GLU A 308 -4.49 16.31 13.32
C GLU A 308 -4.55 17.13 12.04
N PHE A 309 -5.12 16.55 10.98
CA PHE A 309 -5.23 17.25 9.71
C PHE A 309 -6.21 18.42 9.86
N PRO A 310 -5.81 19.64 9.46
CA PRO A 310 -6.61 20.83 9.66
C PRO A 310 -7.84 20.88 8.74
N GLY A 311 -8.87 21.61 9.16
CA GLY A 311 -10.08 21.84 8.38
C GLY A 311 -11.05 20.66 8.32
N VAL A 312 -10.71 19.55 8.96
CA VAL A 312 -11.56 18.37 8.97
C VAL A 312 -12.77 18.57 9.87
N THR A 313 -13.95 18.35 9.32
CA THR A 313 -15.21 18.24 10.05
C THR A 313 -15.50 16.78 10.37
N SER A 314 -16.52 16.50 11.15
CA SER A 314 -16.97 15.12 11.41
C SER A 314 -17.52 14.38 10.17
N LYS A 315 -17.45 14.98 8.98
CA LYS A 315 -17.98 14.44 7.72
C LYS A 315 -16.91 14.07 6.69
N GLU A 316 -15.64 14.19 7.04
CA GLU A 316 -14.53 13.98 6.12
C GLU A 316 -13.88 12.61 6.34
N GLU A 317 -13.31 12.06 5.29
CA GLU A 317 -12.67 10.76 5.29
C GLU A 317 -11.22 10.89 4.84
N CYS A 318 -10.29 10.88 5.79
CA CYS A 318 -8.85 10.79 5.50
C CYS A 318 -8.49 9.33 5.23
N ALA A 319 -8.30 9.00 3.95
CA ALA A 319 -8.19 7.61 3.52
C ALA A 319 -6.74 7.13 3.29
N VAL A 320 -6.51 6.32 2.28
CA VAL A 320 -5.32 5.47 2.12
C VAL A 320 -4.05 6.30 1.89
N PRO A 321 -3.09 6.29 2.82
CA PRO A 321 -1.82 7.01 2.70
C PRO A 321 -0.70 6.14 2.12
N VAL A 322 0.41 6.79 1.79
CA VAL A 322 1.67 6.13 1.44
C VAL A 322 2.86 6.79 2.15
N VAL A 323 3.92 6.02 2.40
CA VAL A 323 5.19 6.51 2.92
C VAL A 323 6.24 6.42 1.81
N ILE A 324 6.91 7.56 1.52
CA ILE A 324 8.02 7.63 0.57
C ILE A 324 9.21 8.29 1.25
N GLY A 325 10.23 7.50 1.56
CA GLY A 325 11.38 7.97 2.34
C GLY A 325 10.92 8.54 3.68
N LYS A 326 11.20 9.81 3.91
CA LYS A 326 10.81 10.52 5.13
C LYS A 326 9.46 11.23 5.03
N TYR A 327 8.66 10.96 4.02
CA TYR A 327 7.39 11.64 3.81
C TYR A 327 6.20 10.69 3.96
N TRP A 328 5.26 11.11 4.80
CA TRP A 328 3.90 10.59 4.84
C TRP A 328 3.06 11.42 3.88
N ILE A 329 2.38 10.77 2.95
CA ILE A 329 1.51 11.42 1.96
C ILE A 329 0.11 10.89 2.13
N GLN A 330 -0.84 11.76 2.37
CA GLN A 330 -2.22 11.41 2.64
C GLN A 330 -3.18 12.29 1.87
N THR A 331 -4.30 11.71 1.46
CA THR A 331 -5.44 12.47 0.94
C THR A 331 -6.11 13.23 2.07
N ASP A 332 -6.48 14.46 1.79
CA ASP A 332 -7.27 15.31 2.69
C ASP A 332 -8.50 15.82 1.93
N PRO A 333 -9.68 15.21 2.14
CA PRO A 333 -10.88 15.58 1.42
C PRO A 333 -11.40 16.97 1.78
N SER A 334 -11.04 17.53 2.93
CA SER A 334 -11.40 18.90 3.32
C SER A 334 -10.71 19.96 2.46
N LEU A 335 -9.56 19.59 1.86
CA LEU A 335 -8.74 20.45 0.99
C LEU A 335 -8.90 20.11 -0.50
N PRO A 336 -9.79 19.24 -0.94
CA PRO A 336 -9.75 18.38 -2.14
C PRO A 336 -8.33 18.18 -2.65
N GLY A 337 -7.49 17.47 -1.85
CA GLY A 337 -6.06 17.42 -2.16
C GLY A 337 -5.25 16.40 -1.37
N LEU A 338 -3.98 16.67 -1.31
CA LEU A 338 -2.97 15.86 -0.64
C LEU A 338 -2.17 16.71 0.32
N VAL A 339 -1.89 16.16 1.50
CA VAL A 339 -0.96 16.74 2.48
C VAL A 339 0.27 15.84 2.58
N VAL A 340 1.46 16.45 2.63
CA VAL A 340 2.74 15.77 2.83
C VAL A 340 3.32 16.20 4.17
N LEU A 341 3.55 15.23 5.03
CA LEU A 341 4.23 15.45 6.31
C LEU A 341 5.67 14.95 6.22
N ASP A 342 6.63 15.76 6.65
CA ASP A 342 7.99 15.29 6.95
C ASP A 342 7.96 14.58 8.31
N VAL A 343 8.27 13.29 8.30
CA VAL A 343 8.28 12.41 9.46
C VAL A 343 9.70 12.05 9.89
N SER A 344 10.68 12.92 9.61
CA SER A 344 12.06 12.75 10.09
C SER A 344 12.14 12.68 11.62
N ASP A 345 11.26 13.43 12.32
CA ASP A 345 10.93 13.22 13.73
C ASP A 345 9.49 12.65 13.83
N PRO A 346 9.33 11.34 13.98
CA PRO A 346 7.99 10.75 14.00
C PRO A 346 7.14 11.11 15.24
N ALA A 347 7.73 11.73 16.27
CA ALA A 347 6.96 12.25 17.39
C ALA A 347 6.38 13.64 17.12
N LYS A 348 6.93 14.35 16.11
CA LYS A 348 6.54 15.72 15.78
C LYS A 348 6.55 15.93 14.25
N PRO A 349 5.68 15.25 13.50
CA PRO A 349 5.60 15.44 12.06
C PRO A 349 5.24 16.87 11.72
N VAL A 350 5.83 17.40 10.65
CA VAL A 350 5.57 18.75 10.18
C VAL A 350 5.11 18.74 8.73
N GLU A 351 4.18 19.61 8.38
CA GLU A 351 3.74 19.73 7.01
C GLU A 351 4.89 20.27 6.13
N ALA A 352 5.29 19.46 5.15
CA ALA A 352 6.31 19.83 4.16
C ALA A 352 5.68 20.52 2.94
N SER A 353 4.53 20.05 2.50
CA SER A 353 3.80 20.63 1.37
C SER A 353 2.36 20.14 1.33
N ARG A 354 1.55 20.80 0.50
CA ARG A 354 0.22 20.34 0.11
C ARG A 354 -0.02 20.57 -1.37
N LEU A 355 -0.88 19.76 -1.96
CA LEU A 355 -1.32 19.86 -3.34
C LEU A 355 -2.83 19.92 -3.40
N VAL A 356 -3.39 21.06 -3.80
CA VAL A 356 -4.83 21.19 -4.08
C VAL A 356 -5.10 20.65 -5.48
N LEU A 357 -6.00 19.72 -5.61
CA LEU A 357 -6.37 19.11 -6.90
C LEU A 357 -7.46 19.91 -7.64
N GLY A 358 -8.27 20.65 -6.89
CA GLY A 358 -9.39 21.44 -7.42
C GLY A 358 -10.63 20.61 -7.70
N ASP A 359 -11.70 21.30 -8.12
CA ASP A 359 -13.06 20.75 -8.25
C ASP A 359 -13.20 19.63 -9.30
N LYS A 360 -12.27 19.56 -10.26
CA LYS A 360 -12.24 18.48 -11.26
C LYS A 360 -11.89 17.11 -10.67
N PHE A 361 -11.26 17.09 -9.51
CA PHE A 361 -10.76 15.88 -8.86
C PHE A 361 -11.29 15.78 -7.43
N PRO A 362 -12.61 15.68 -7.26
CA PRO A 362 -13.25 15.67 -5.94
C PRO A 362 -12.97 14.37 -5.19
N LYS A 363 -12.99 14.45 -3.87
CA LYS A 363 -12.86 13.31 -2.93
C LYS A 363 -11.66 12.40 -3.22
N PRO A 364 -10.42 12.93 -3.19
CA PRO A 364 -9.24 12.08 -3.28
C PRO A 364 -9.25 11.07 -2.15
N HIS A 365 -8.92 9.80 -2.46
CA HIS A 365 -9.11 8.71 -1.51
C HIS A 365 -7.92 7.76 -1.42
N TRP A 366 -7.47 7.22 -2.54
CA TRP A 366 -6.43 6.21 -2.58
C TRP A 366 -5.11 6.78 -3.08
N VAL A 367 -4.01 6.47 -2.39
CA VAL A 367 -2.65 6.80 -2.83
C VAL A 367 -1.80 5.54 -2.83
N ALA A 368 -1.09 5.28 -3.95
CA ALA A 368 -0.10 4.22 -4.02
C ALA A 368 1.17 4.72 -4.71
N ALA A 369 2.33 4.28 -4.21
CA ALA A 369 3.63 4.68 -4.74
C ALA A 369 4.11 3.77 -5.87
N ASP A 370 4.76 4.36 -6.87
CA ASP A 370 5.64 3.62 -7.77
C ASP A 370 6.99 3.41 -7.07
N ARG A 371 7.31 2.16 -6.74
CA ARG A 371 8.54 1.83 -5.99
C ARG A 371 9.83 2.22 -6.70
N GLY A 372 9.81 2.27 -8.02
CA GLY A 372 10.97 2.61 -8.85
C GLY A 372 11.08 4.09 -9.22
N ALA A 373 10.10 4.91 -8.84
CA ALA A 373 10.04 6.30 -9.28
C ALA A 373 9.49 7.23 -8.18
N SER A 374 9.87 8.50 -8.26
CA SER A 374 9.35 9.52 -7.36
C SER A 374 7.97 10.00 -7.83
N ARG A 375 7.00 9.08 -7.87
CA ARG A 375 5.62 9.36 -8.28
C ARG A 375 4.62 8.47 -7.55
N ILE A 376 3.40 8.96 -7.47
CA ILE A 376 2.26 8.25 -6.88
C ILE A 376 1.08 8.27 -7.85
N VAL A 377 0.19 7.29 -7.72
CA VAL A 377 -1.16 7.37 -8.26
C VAL A 377 -2.10 7.90 -7.20
N VAL A 378 -3.08 8.70 -7.62
CA VAL A 378 -4.19 9.17 -6.78
C VAL A 378 -5.49 8.87 -7.49
N THR A 379 -6.45 8.27 -6.78
CA THR A 379 -7.81 8.07 -7.26
C THR A 379 -8.82 8.71 -6.31
N GLY A 380 -10.02 8.96 -6.79
CA GLY A 380 -11.11 9.46 -5.96
C GLY A 380 -11.95 8.35 -5.35
N ASN A 381 -12.64 8.63 -4.24
CA ASN A 381 -13.61 7.72 -3.63
C ASN A 381 -14.81 7.53 -4.58
N ASN A 382 -14.83 6.42 -5.31
CA ASN A 382 -15.86 6.09 -6.30
C ASN A 382 -16.06 7.24 -7.30
N ARG A 383 -14.96 7.76 -7.85
CA ARG A 383 -14.95 8.82 -8.87
C ARG A 383 -14.31 8.30 -10.15
N SER A 384 -14.58 8.97 -11.25
CA SER A 384 -14.14 8.52 -12.59
C SER A 384 -12.69 8.90 -12.93
N TRP A 385 -11.90 9.45 -12.04
CA TRP A 385 -10.60 10.01 -12.37
C TRP A 385 -9.42 9.28 -11.71
N VAL A 386 -8.31 9.23 -12.43
CA VAL A 386 -7.00 8.70 -11.98
C VAL A 386 -5.92 9.73 -12.32
N LEU A 387 -5.14 10.15 -11.34
CA LEU A 387 -4.01 11.08 -11.53
C LEU A 387 -2.68 10.40 -11.26
N LEU A 388 -1.63 10.82 -11.97
CA LEU A 388 -0.25 10.66 -11.54
C LEU A 388 0.27 11.98 -10.96
N VAL A 389 0.94 11.87 -9.83
CA VAL A 389 1.54 12.99 -9.12
C VAL A 389 3.01 12.66 -8.86
N ASN A 390 3.91 13.55 -9.24
CA ASN A 390 5.33 13.44 -8.97
C ASN A 390 5.65 14.06 -7.60
N ILE A 391 6.60 13.46 -6.88
CA ILE A 391 7.15 13.98 -5.64
C ILE A 391 8.63 14.34 -5.80
N ASP A 392 9.00 15.55 -5.41
CA ASP A 392 10.40 15.89 -5.16
C ASP A 392 10.80 15.32 -3.79
N VAL A 393 11.57 14.22 -3.80
CA VAL A 393 11.99 13.52 -2.58
C VAL A 393 12.94 14.33 -1.69
N LYS A 394 13.45 15.46 -2.14
CA LYS A 394 14.27 16.37 -1.33
C LYS A 394 13.41 17.33 -0.51
N THR A 395 12.34 17.82 -1.10
CA THR A 395 11.51 18.90 -0.53
C THR A 395 10.12 18.43 -0.11
N GLY A 396 9.67 17.23 -0.54
CA GLY A 396 8.31 16.74 -0.36
C GLY A 396 7.27 17.41 -1.26
N LYS A 397 7.69 18.31 -2.18
CA LYS A 397 6.77 19.03 -3.06
C LYS A 397 6.12 18.09 -4.06
N LEU A 398 4.80 18.16 -4.17
CA LEU A 398 4.00 17.41 -5.12
C LEU A 398 3.67 18.24 -6.37
N THR A 399 3.63 17.57 -7.54
CA THR A 399 3.20 18.20 -8.81
C THR A 399 2.42 17.18 -9.64
N ILE A 400 1.25 17.58 -10.17
CA ILE A 400 0.47 16.73 -11.09
C ILE A 400 1.27 16.51 -12.37
N ASP A 401 1.35 15.28 -12.84
CA ASP A 401 1.94 14.96 -14.15
C ASP A 401 0.99 15.39 -15.27
N GLN A 402 1.33 16.52 -15.93
CA GLN A 402 0.53 17.10 -17.00
C GLN A 402 0.54 16.27 -18.29
N ASN A 403 1.51 15.35 -18.44
CA ASN A 403 1.64 14.49 -19.60
C ASN A 403 0.86 13.17 -19.47
N PHE A 404 0.57 12.78 -18.22
CA PHE A 404 -0.29 11.63 -17.96
C PHE A 404 -1.75 12.02 -18.18
N ARG A 405 -2.21 11.85 -19.41
CA ARG A 405 -3.58 12.23 -19.82
C ARG A 405 -4.07 11.44 -21.01
N MET A 406 -5.37 11.42 -21.20
CA MET A 406 -5.97 10.92 -22.43
C MET A 406 -5.63 11.86 -23.61
N LYS A 407 -5.41 11.31 -24.81
CA LYS A 407 -5.13 12.10 -26.02
C LYS A 407 -6.26 13.06 -26.39
N SER A 408 -7.48 12.76 -25.99
CA SER A 408 -8.69 13.56 -26.26
C SER A 408 -8.96 14.63 -25.21
N SER A 409 -8.09 14.79 -24.20
CA SER A 409 -8.29 15.70 -23.06
C SER A 409 -7.11 16.64 -22.87
N ASP A 410 -7.39 17.91 -22.60
CA ASP A 410 -6.40 18.90 -22.16
C ASP A 410 -6.17 18.85 -20.64
N SER A 411 -7.02 18.17 -19.89
CA SER A 411 -6.87 17.96 -18.46
C SER A 411 -5.91 16.80 -18.19
N PRO A 412 -5.04 16.90 -17.14
CA PRO A 412 -4.24 15.78 -16.71
C PRO A 412 -5.13 14.65 -16.16
N GLY A 413 -4.57 13.43 -16.14
CA GLY A 413 -5.26 12.26 -15.65
C GLY A 413 -5.97 11.45 -16.73
N VAL A 414 -6.46 10.31 -16.30
CA VAL A 414 -7.26 9.39 -17.11
C VAL A 414 -8.69 9.40 -16.56
N ASP A 415 -9.64 9.74 -17.43
CA ASP A 415 -11.05 9.76 -17.07
C ASP A 415 -11.73 8.43 -17.41
N PHE A 416 -12.49 7.91 -16.47
CA PHE A 416 -13.30 6.71 -16.60
C PHE A 416 -14.77 7.03 -16.95
N ASP A 417 -15.14 8.30 -17.05
CA ASP A 417 -16.42 8.77 -17.63
C ASP A 417 -16.36 8.71 -19.16
N ARG A 418 -16.41 7.51 -19.69
CA ARG A 418 -16.34 7.26 -21.13
C ARG A 418 -17.18 6.05 -21.53
N ALA A 419 -17.63 6.00 -22.79
CA ALA A 419 -18.52 4.96 -23.28
C ALA A 419 -17.84 3.67 -23.71
N GLU A 420 -16.53 3.71 -24.05
CA GLU A 420 -15.84 2.59 -24.71
C GLU A 420 -14.56 2.16 -23.96
N TRP A 421 -14.38 0.86 -23.85
CA TRP A 421 -13.27 0.19 -23.21
C TRP A 421 -12.64 -0.85 -24.14
N PRO A 422 -11.42 -1.34 -23.91
CA PRO A 422 -10.86 -2.44 -24.67
C PRO A 422 -11.73 -3.70 -24.74
N HIS A 423 -12.60 -3.94 -23.75
CA HIS A 423 -13.52 -5.09 -23.71
C HIS A 423 -14.91 -4.81 -24.32
N GLY A 424 -15.24 -3.56 -24.68
CA GLY A 424 -16.53 -3.25 -25.28
C GLY A 424 -17.09 -1.88 -24.92
N LYS A 425 -18.35 -1.64 -25.33
CA LYS A 425 -19.11 -0.41 -25.04
C LYS A 425 -19.99 -0.62 -23.82
N THR A 426 -19.40 -0.56 -22.65
CA THR A 426 -20.05 -0.82 -21.36
C THR A 426 -20.35 0.45 -20.56
N GLY A 427 -20.11 1.64 -21.13
CA GLY A 427 -20.46 2.89 -20.46
C GLY A 427 -19.44 3.40 -19.46
N LYS A 428 -19.87 4.31 -18.62
CA LYS A 428 -19.05 4.96 -17.60
C LYS A 428 -18.63 4.00 -16.50
N ALA A 429 -17.46 4.29 -15.91
CA ALA A 429 -16.99 3.57 -14.75
C ALA A 429 -16.45 4.53 -13.69
N TRP A 430 -16.35 4.05 -12.46
CA TRP A 430 -15.70 4.70 -11.36
C TRP A 430 -14.54 3.84 -10.84
N VAL A 431 -13.63 4.43 -10.10
CA VAL A 431 -12.42 3.78 -9.61
C VAL A 431 -12.28 3.90 -8.10
N HIS A 432 -11.54 2.96 -7.50
CA HIS A 432 -11.19 3.00 -6.09
C HIS A 432 -9.72 2.64 -5.88
N GLY A 433 -9.37 1.36 -5.76
CA GLY A 433 -7.99 0.91 -5.60
C GLY A 433 -7.18 0.97 -6.90
N ALA A 434 -5.91 1.33 -6.78
CA ALA A 434 -4.98 1.32 -7.89
C ALA A 434 -3.55 1.05 -7.40
N LEU A 435 -2.73 0.35 -8.19
CA LEU A 435 -1.34 0.10 -7.87
C LEU A 435 -0.48 -0.04 -9.12
N PHE A 436 0.80 0.29 -8.99
CA PHE A 436 1.79 0.12 -10.04
C PHE A 436 2.33 -1.31 -10.08
N GLY A 437 2.69 -1.81 -11.28
CA GLY A 437 3.34 -3.11 -11.45
C GLY A 437 3.63 -3.47 -12.90
N PRO A 438 4.43 -4.50 -13.09
CA PRO A 438 5.54 -4.96 -12.27
C PRO A 438 6.76 -4.04 -12.37
N ASN A 439 7.63 -4.05 -11.36
CA ASN A 439 8.84 -3.18 -11.32
C ASN A 439 10.04 -3.79 -12.05
N GLU A 440 10.00 -5.04 -12.44
CA GLU A 440 11.14 -5.72 -13.06
C GLU A 440 10.84 -6.14 -14.51
N PRO A 441 11.83 -6.03 -15.43
CA PRO A 441 11.70 -6.67 -16.73
C PRO A 441 11.55 -8.18 -16.51
N ARG A 442 10.64 -8.80 -17.24
CA ARG A 442 10.47 -10.26 -17.20
C ARG A 442 11.72 -10.94 -17.69
N PRO A 443 12.07 -12.11 -17.14
CA PRO A 443 13.09 -12.95 -17.76
C PRO A 443 12.70 -13.42 -19.16
#